data_2fd847144247458434b0ff9cec956025
#
_entry.id   2fd847144247458434b0ff9cec956025
#
_cell.length_a   1.000
_cell.length_b   1.000
_cell.length_c   1.000
_cell.angle_alpha   90.00
_cell.angle_beta   90.00
_cell.angle_gamma   90.00
#
_symmetry.space_group_name_H-M   'P 1'
#
loop_
_entity.id
_entity.type
_entity.pdbx_description
1 polymer ?
#
loop_
_entity_poly.entity_id
_entity_poly.type
_entity_poly.pdbx_seq_one_letter_code
_entity_poly.pdbx_strand_id
1 'polypeptide(L)'
;SKGKAITFLEKNNYYYKVSAFRKNFKKKNGKYQHLDFQHLVDLATIDMYLRDTLLDIAINVEHFIKVELSRLITNNPDEDGYTIVQEFAVNYPTYYNSTYNRFRQSRYQKDMFLKRGSEIPIWALMEHMDYGCLLKLVELYFDKYRPSSLQKAVTLGDNSRHLRNACAHNNVLMVNVFRDD
;
A
#
# COMPACT_ATOMS: atom_id res chain seq x y z
N SER A 1 -31.52 1.51 -20.00
CA SER A 1 -31.72 2.22 -21.27
C SER A 1 -30.50 3.05 -21.63
N LYS A 2 -30.25 3.28 -22.93
CA LYS A 2 -29.10 4.06 -23.43
C LYS A 2 -28.98 5.44 -22.78
N GLY A 3 -30.12 6.12 -22.53
CA GLY A 3 -30.14 7.42 -21.87
C GLY A 3 -29.63 7.39 -20.44
N LYS A 4 -29.98 6.36 -19.63
CA LYS A 4 -29.47 6.22 -18.26
C LYS A 4 -27.97 6.00 -18.24
N ALA A 5 -27.43 5.24 -19.19
CA ALA A 5 -25.99 5.01 -19.30
C ALA A 5 -25.21 6.29 -19.62
N ILE A 6 -25.72 7.10 -20.56
CA ILE A 6 -25.11 8.39 -20.92
C ILE A 6 -25.10 9.32 -19.70
N THR A 7 -26.25 9.52 -19.05
CA THR A 7 -26.36 10.39 -17.86
C THR A 7 -25.44 9.93 -16.70
N PHE A 8 -25.31 8.62 -16.50
CA PHE A 8 -24.40 8.09 -15.48
C PHE A 8 -22.94 8.42 -15.80
N LEU A 9 -22.53 8.20 -17.05
CA LEU A 9 -21.14 8.45 -17.48
C LEU A 9 -20.79 9.93 -17.49
N GLU A 10 -21.73 10.81 -17.89
CA GLU A 10 -21.57 12.26 -17.85
C GLU A 10 -21.35 12.78 -16.42
N LYS A 11 -22.14 12.27 -15.46
CA LYS A 11 -22.07 12.71 -14.06
C LYS A 11 -20.81 12.18 -13.33
N ASN A 12 -20.34 11.00 -13.66
CA ASN A 12 -19.29 10.33 -12.88
C ASN A 12 -17.94 10.30 -13.58
N ASN A 13 -17.84 10.69 -14.86
CA ASN A 13 -16.62 10.68 -15.69
C ASN A 13 -15.77 9.39 -15.59
N TYR A 14 -16.43 8.24 -15.35
CA TYR A 14 -15.80 6.97 -14.98
C TYR A 14 -15.79 5.94 -16.10
N TYR A 15 -15.99 6.38 -17.35
CA TYR A 15 -16.11 5.49 -18.51
C TYR A 15 -14.99 4.44 -18.58
N TYR A 16 -13.75 4.86 -18.35
CA TYR A 16 -12.58 3.97 -18.46
C TYR A 16 -12.63 2.83 -17.45
N LYS A 17 -12.95 3.13 -16.19
CA LYS A 17 -13.02 2.14 -15.11
C LYS A 17 -14.23 1.23 -15.27
N VAL A 18 -15.42 1.78 -15.52
CA VAL A 18 -16.65 0.99 -15.74
C VAL A 18 -16.47 0.06 -16.94
N SER A 19 -15.85 0.54 -18.02
CA SER A 19 -15.60 -0.28 -19.20
C SER A 19 -14.61 -1.41 -18.99
N ALA A 20 -13.73 -1.35 -17.99
CA ALA A 20 -12.78 -2.41 -17.67
C ALA A 20 -13.51 -3.71 -17.24
N PHE A 21 -14.64 -3.58 -16.53
CA PHE A 21 -15.41 -4.73 -16.03
C PHE A 21 -16.02 -5.60 -17.15
N ARG A 22 -16.12 -5.10 -18.40
CA ARG A 22 -16.53 -5.92 -19.56
C ARG A 22 -15.62 -7.13 -19.79
N LYS A 23 -14.38 -7.10 -19.29
CA LYS A 23 -13.44 -8.21 -19.40
C LYS A 23 -13.90 -9.46 -18.62
N ASN A 24 -14.85 -9.32 -17.71
CA ASN A 24 -15.48 -10.45 -17.00
C ASN A 24 -16.51 -11.22 -17.85
N PHE A 25 -16.84 -10.73 -19.06
CA PHE A 25 -17.86 -11.31 -19.92
C PHE A 25 -17.23 -11.93 -21.15
N LYS A 26 -17.73 -13.12 -21.53
CA LYS A 26 -17.28 -13.85 -22.73
C LYS A 26 -17.66 -13.08 -24.00
N LYS A 27 -16.80 -13.12 -25.01
CA LYS A 27 -17.08 -12.61 -26.34
C LYS A 27 -17.44 -13.73 -27.30
N LYS A 28 -18.47 -13.53 -28.14
CA LYS A 28 -18.81 -14.37 -29.29
C LYS A 28 -19.03 -13.48 -30.50
N ASN A 29 -18.36 -13.74 -31.61
CA ASN A 29 -18.43 -12.93 -32.83
C ASN A 29 -18.20 -11.44 -32.58
N GLY A 30 -17.21 -11.07 -31.78
CA GLY A 30 -16.84 -9.68 -31.45
C GLY A 30 -17.76 -8.96 -30.46
N LYS A 31 -18.86 -9.57 -30.03
CA LYS A 31 -19.83 -8.98 -29.10
C LYS A 31 -19.77 -9.68 -27.73
N TYR A 32 -19.87 -8.90 -26.66
CA TYR A 32 -20.00 -9.44 -25.30
C TYR A 32 -21.36 -10.14 -25.14
N GLN A 33 -21.34 -11.31 -24.51
CA GLN A 33 -22.54 -12.10 -24.26
C GLN A 33 -23.13 -11.72 -22.90
N HIS A 34 -24.45 -11.60 -22.82
CA HIS A 34 -25.21 -11.33 -21.58
C HIS A 34 -24.73 -10.09 -20.80
N LEU A 35 -24.09 -9.13 -21.49
CA LEU A 35 -23.64 -7.90 -20.88
C LEU A 35 -24.67 -6.79 -21.03
N ASP A 36 -25.19 -6.31 -19.89
CA ASP A 36 -25.91 -5.03 -19.79
C ASP A 36 -25.02 -3.99 -19.11
N PHE A 37 -25.31 -2.72 -19.37
CA PHE A 37 -24.63 -1.61 -18.73
C PHE A 37 -24.81 -1.64 -17.20
N GLN A 38 -25.97 -2.10 -16.72
CA GLN A 38 -26.24 -2.23 -15.29
C GLN A 38 -25.25 -3.20 -14.61
N HIS A 39 -24.92 -4.31 -15.25
CA HIS A 39 -23.91 -5.25 -14.74
C HIS A 39 -22.54 -4.59 -14.53
N LEU A 40 -22.15 -3.66 -15.42
CA LEU A 40 -20.90 -2.91 -15.26
C LEU A 40 -20.96 -1.94 -14.08
N VAL A 41 -22.12 -1.31 -13.85
CA VAL A 41 -22.33 -0.41 -12.69
C VAL A 41 -22.32 -1.19 -11.38
N ASP A 42 -22.97 -2.35 -11.35
CA ASP A 42 -23.02 -3.22 -10.17
C ASP A 42 -21.63 -3.73 -9.81
N LEU A 43 -20.86 -4.20 -10.81
CA LEU A 43 -19.46 -4.62 -10.60
C LEU A 43 -18.59 -3.45 -10.13
N ALA A 44 -18.75 -2.26 -10.68
CA ALA A 44 -18.01 -1.08 -10.23
C ALA A 44 -18.33 -0.72 -8.77
N THR A 45 -19.58 -0.88 -8.36
CA THR A 45 -20.02 -0.63 -6.98
C THR A 45 -19.44 -1.67 -6.01
N ILE A 46 -19.49 -2.95 -6.38
CA ILE A 46 -18.90 -4.04 -5.57
C ILE A 46 -17.37 -3.84 -5.46
N ASP A 47 -16.70 -3.54 -6.56
CA ASP A 47 -15.26 -3.29 -6.61
C ASP A 47 -14.87 -2.07 -5.73
N MET A 48 -15.70 -1.05 -5.66
CA MET A 48 -15.50 0.09 -4.77
C MET A 48 -15.53 -0.34 -3.31
N TYR A 49 -16.56 -1.06 -2.86
CA TYR A 49 -16.64 -1.55 -1.49
C TYR A 49 -15.50 -2.51 -1.14
N LEU A 50 -15.12 -3.37 -2.09
CA LEU A 50 -13.99 -4.27 -1.90
C LEU A 50 -12.68 -3.48 -1.70
N ARG A 51 -12.44 -2.46 -2.51
CA ARG A 51 -11.24 -1.60 -2.35
C ARG A 51 -11.21 -0.87 -1.03
N ASP A 52 -12.35 -0.30 -0.60
CA ASP A 52 -12.44 0.44 0.66
C ASP A 52 -12.11 -0.48 1.83
N THR A 53 -12.69 -1.69 1.85
CA THR A 53 -12.42 -2.70 2.88
C THR A 53 -10.96 -3.17 2.87
N LEU A 54 -10.42 -3.47 1.68
CA LEU A 54 -9.04 -3.93 1.55
C LEU A 54 -8.02 -2.83 1.89
N LEU A 55 -8.33 -1.57 1.58
CA LEU A 55 -7.48 -0.43 1.95
C LEU A 55 -7.40 -0.27 3.47
N ASP A 56 -8.55 -0.34 4.16
CA ASP A 56 -8.59 -0.28 5.63
C ASP A 56 -7.77 -1.40 6.26
N ILE A 57 -7.96 -2.64 5.81
CA ILE A 57 -7.17 -3.78 6.27
C ILE A 57 -5.68 -3.57 6.02
N ALA A 58 -5.30 -3.11 4.82
CA ALA A 58 -3.90 -2.96 4.46
C ALA A 58 -3.20 -1.83 5.23
N ILE A 59 -3.91 -0.74 5.55
CA ILE A 59 -3.41 0.33 6.43
C ILE A 59 -3.18 -0.21 7.85
N ASN A 60 -4.11 -1.01 8.36
CA ASN A 60 -3.95 -1.64 9.67
C ASN A 60 -2.77 -2.63 9.70
N VAL A 61 -2.56 -3.41 8.65
CA VAL A 61 -1.39 -4.30 8.52
C VAL A 61 -0.09 -3.49 8.54
N GLU A 62 0.00 -2.40 7.76
CA GLU A 62 1.16 -1.51 7.77
C GLU A 62 1.43 -0.96 9.18
N HIS A 63 0.38 -0.51 9.87
CA HIS A 63 0.48 -0.01 11.24
C HIS A 63 0.97 -1.08 12.23
N PHE A 64 0.40 -2.29 12.18
CA PHE A 64 0.82 -3.38 13.07
C PHE A 64 2.27 -3.82 12.82
N ILE A 65 2.73 -3.83 11.58
CA ILE A 65 4.14 -4.11 11.27
C ILE A 65 5.04 -3.03 11.90
N LYS A 66 4.68 -1.75 11.80
CA LYS A 66 5.41 -0.64 12.41
C LYS A 66 5.48 -0.77 13.94
N VAL A 67 4.35 -1.06 14.58
CA VAL A 67 4.27 -1.24 16.04
C VAL A 67 5.11 -2.43 16.48
N GLU A 68 5.00 -3.57 15.81
CA GLU A 68 5.76 -4.76 16.16
C GLU A 68 7.27 -4.57 16.00
N LEU A 69 7.69 -3.96 14.88
CA LEU A 69 9.10 -3.65 14.67
C LEU A 69 9.64 -2.68 15.73
N SER A 70 8.88 -1.64 16.06
CA SER A 70 9.22 -0.70 17.12
C SER A 70 9.38 -1.40 18.47
N ARG A 71 8.45 -2.30 18.82
CA ARG A 71 8.48 -3.10 20.03
C ARG A 71 9.74 -4.00 20.10
N LEU A 72 10.05 -4.66 18.99
CA LEU A 72 11.22 -5.54 18.90
C LEU A 72 12.52 -4.76 19.07
N ILE A 73 12.68 -3.61 18.42
CA ILE A 73 13.86 -2.76 18.55
C ILE A 73 14.00 -2.24 19.99
N THR A 74 12.91 -1.74 20.57
CA THR A 74 12.92 -1.16 21.92
C THR A 74 13.27 -2.19 23.00
N ASN A 75 12.86 -3.46 22.83
CA ASN A 75 13.10 -4.52 23.81
C ASN A 75 14.39 -5.33 23.54
N ASN A 76 15.11 -5.00 22.48
CA ASN A 76 16.36 -5.68 22.15
C ASN A 76 17.54 -4.96 22.83
N PRO A 77 18.26 -5.60 23.76
CA PRO A 77 19.41 -4.99 24.46
C PRO A 77 20.59 -4.68 23.52
N ASP A 78 20.63 -5.30 22.33
CA ASP A 78 21.69 -5.08 21.35
C ASP A 78 21.37 -3.91 20.39
N GLU A 79 20.23 -3.22 20.59
CA GLU A 79 19.79 -2.08 19.77
C GLU A 79 19.65 -0.81 20.61
N ASP A 80 20.28 0.27 20.14
CA ASP A 80 20.19 1.60 20.75
C ASP A 80 19.18 2.51 20.04
N GLY A 81 18.59 2.03 18.95
CA GLY A 81 17.66 2.78 18.08
C GLY A 81 18.33 3.80 17.15
N TYR A 82 19.66 3.93 17.18
CA TYR A 82 20.45 4.80 16.31
C TYR A 82 21.34 4.00 15.35
N THR A 83 22.01 2.97 15.84
CA THR A 83 22.87 2.10 15.02
C THR A 83 22.12 1.48 13.86
N ILE A 84 20.89 1.01 14.08
CA ILE A 84 20.04 0.45 13.02
C ILE A 84 19.68 1.49 11.92
N VAL A 85 19.60 2.79 12.26
CA VAL A 85 19.39 3.86 11.29
C VAL A 85 20.61 4.04 10.39
N GLN A 86 21.81 3.95 10.96
CA GLN A 86 23.06 4.01 10.19
C GLN A 86 23.20 2.80 9.29
N GLU A 87 22.93 1.59 9.79
CA GLU A 87 22.92 0.35 9.02
C GLU A 87 21.90 0.46 7.86
N PHE A 88 20.69 1.00 8.12
CA PHE A 88 19.68 1.21 7.10
C PHE A 88 20.12 2.22 6.04
N ALA A 89 20.78 3.30 6.43
CA ALA A 89 21.30 4.29 5.50
C ALA A 89 22.38 3.71 4.56
N VAL A 90 23.22 2.81 5.07
CA VAL A 90 24.26 2.12 4.28
C VAL A 90 23.67 1.07 3.35
N ASN A 91 22.77 0.22 3.85
CA ASN A 91 22.23 -0.90 3.08
C ASN A 91 21.12 -0.46 2.09
N TYR A 92 20.35 0.59 2.42
CA TYR A 92 19.20 1.06 1.63
C TYR A 92 19.24 2.60 1.43
N PRO A 93 20.31 3.16 0.83
CA PRO A 93 20.53 4.61 0.77
C PRO A 93 19.42 5.39 0.08
N THR A 94 18.82 4.83 -0.97
CA THR A 94 17.71 5.47 -1.70
C THR A 94 16.47 5.63 -0.80
N TYR A 95 16.11 4.59 -0.05
CA TYR A 95 14.97 4.60 0.88
C TYR A 95 15.22 5.53 2.06
N TYR A 96 16.43 5.47 2.63
CA TYR A 96 16.83 6.36 3.72
C TYR A 96 16.75 7.84 3.28
N ASN A 97 17.39 8.21 2.18
CA ASN A 97 17.41 9.58 1.68
C ASN A 97 16.01 10.13 1.36
N SER A 98 15.14 9.30 0.77
CA SER A 98 13.75 9.65 0.51
C SER A 98 12.99 9.95 1.81
N THR A 99 13.15 9.09 2.82
CA THR A 99 12.52 9.25 4.14
C THR A 99 13.08 10.45 4.90
N TYR A 100 14.40 10.62 4.90
CA TYR A 100 15.07 11.78 5.49
C TYR A 100 14.56 13.09 4.88
N ASN A 101 14.42 13.16 3.56
CA ASN A 101 13.91 14.34 2.89
C ASN A 101 12.44 14.62 3.24
N ARG A 102 11.59 13.60 3.37
CA ARG A 102 10.21 13.76 3.86
C ARG A 102 10.19 14.30 5.28
N PHE A 103 11.04 13.79 6.17
CA PHE A 103 11.17 14.30 7.54
C PHE A 103 11.59 15.77 7.54
N ARG A 104 12.64 16.11 6.81
CA ARG A 104 13.16 17.49 6.69
C ARG A 104 12.11 18.48 6.17
N GLN A 105 11.25 18.04 5.25
CA GLN A 105 10.23 18.87 4.62
C GLN A 105 8.87 18.80 5.33
N SER A 106 8.74 18.03 6.40
CA SER A 106 7.48 17.89 7.13
C SER A 106 7.06 19.22 7.74
N ARG A 107 5.83 19.64 7.41
CA ARG A 107 5.25 20.86 8.01
C ARG A 107 4.84 20.66 9.47
N TYR A 108 4.49 19.43 9.84
CA TYR A 108 3.95 19.10 11.16
C TYR A 108 5.03 18.71 12.18
N GLN A 109 6.22 18.33 11.71
CA GLN A 109 7.29 17.82 12.58
C GLN A 109 8.62 18.56 12.39
N LYS A 110 8.55 19.79 11.91
CA LYS A 110 9.73 20.65 11.69
C LYS A 110 10.57 20.80 12.97
N ASP A 111 9.91 21.00 14.10
CA ASP A 111 10.60 21.16 15.38
C ASP A 111 11.33 19.87 15.82
N MET A 112 10.73 18.72 15.55
CA MET A 112 11.37 17.43 15.79
C MET A 112 12.61 17.27 14.91
N PHE A 113 12.52 17.63 13.63
CA PHE A 113 13.66 17.60 12.71
C PHE A 113 14.79 18.53 13.18
N LEU A 114 14.49 19.74 13.60
CA LEU A 114 15.49 20.69 14.10
C LEU A 114 16.20 20.18 15.36
N LYS A 115 15.50 19.42 16.22
CA LYS A 115 16.08 18.82 17.44
C LYS A 115 16.86 17.53 17.18
N ARG A 116 16.51 16.75 16.16
CA ARG A 116 16.99 15.37 15.96
C ARG A 116 17.66 15.13 14.61
N GLY A 117 17.70 16.15 13.72
CA GLY A 117 18.15 15.97 12.32
C GLY A 117 19.60 15.56 12.16
N SER A 118 20.45 15.77 13.17
CA SER A 118 21.85 15.32 13.18
C SER A 118 22.00 13.87 13.65
N GLU A 119 21.04 13.37 14.47
CA GLU A 119 21.07 12.03 15.01
C GLU A 119 19.64 11.53 15.18
N ILE A 120 19.09 10.95 14.10
CA ILE A 120 17.70 10.56 14.01
C ILE A 120 17.51 9.17 14.63
N PRO A 121 16.70 9.03 15.70
CA PRO A 121 16.34 7.72 16.20
C PRO A 121 15.35 7.01 15.28
N ILE A 122 15.36 5.68 15.31
CA ILE A 122 14.54 4.86 14.39
C ILE A 122 13.04 5.17 14.49
N TRP A 123 12.51 5.41 15.69
CA TRP A 123 11.10 5.75 15.88
C TRP A 123 10.72 7.07 15.21
N ALA A 124 11.61 8.08 15.19
CA ALA A 124 11.36 9.33 14.46
C ALA A 124 11.46 9.12 12.95
N LEU A 125 12.39 8.29 12.47
CA LEU A 125 12.53 7.97 11.06
C LEU A 125 11.33 7.18 10.54
N MET A 126 10.84 6.19 11.31
CA MET A 126 9.68 5.35 10.93
C MET A 126 8.39 6.14 10.72
N GLU A 127 8.19 7.29 11.39
CA GLU A 127 7.03 8.14 11.18
C GLU A 127 6.95 8.73 9.74
N HIS A 128 8.09 8.78 9.05
CA HIS A 128 8.19 9.35 7.71
C HIS A 128 8.40 8.29 6.61
N MET A 129 8.47 7.02 6.99
CA MET A 129 8.59 5.91 6.04
C MET A 129 7.28 5.69 5.30
N ASP A 130 7.36 5.51 3.97
CA ASP A 130 6.27 4.84 3.26
C ASP A 130 6.33 3.33 3.50
N TYR A 131 5.29 2.63 3.09
CA TYR A 131 5.19 1.20 3.34
C TYR A 131 6.33 0.39 2.71
N GLY A 132 6.81 0.78 1.52
CA GLY A 132 7.96 0.12 0.88
C GLY A 132 9.25 0.29 1.68
N CYS A 133 9.49 1.50 2.20
CA CYS A 133 10.63 1.79 3.06
C CYS A 133 10.56 1.02 4.39
N LEU A 134 9.38 0.97 5.02
CA LEU A 134 9.15 0.17 6.23
C LEU A 134 9.49 -1.30 6.00
N LEU A 135 9.07 -1.89 4.87
CA LEU A 135 9.39 -3.29 4.57
C LEU A 135 10.90 -3.53 4.41
N LYS A 136 11.65 -2.58 3.85
CA LYS A 136 13.12 -2.69 3.78
C LYS A 136 13.80 -2.62 5.15
N LEU A 137 13.25 -1.83 6.06
CA LEU A 137 13.70 -1.84 7.45
C LEU A 137 13.36 -3.16 8.15
N VAL A 138 12.18 -3.73 7.89
CA VAL A 138 11.78 -5.05 8.38
C VAL A 138 12.73 -6.14 7.88
N GLU A 139 13.09 -6.13 6.60
CA GLU A 139 14.06 -7.05 6.00
C GLU A 139 15.42 -6.94 6.73
N LEU A 140 15.95 -5.73 6.90
CA LEU A 140 17.21 -5.50 7.60
C LEU A 140 17.21 -6.08 9.02
N TYR A 141 16.17 -5.76 9.79
CA TYR A 141 16.04 -6.25 11.17
C TYR A 141 15.85 -7.78 11.21
N PHE A 142 15.05 -8.32 10.29
CA PHE A 142 14.82 -9.75 10.19
C PHE A 142 16.10 -10.51 9.82
N ASP A 143 16.90 -10.00 8.90
CA ASP A 143 18.17 -10.63 8.51
C ASP A 143 19.17 -10.70 9.67
N LYS A 144 19.13 -9.70 10.55
CA LYS A 144 20.01 -9.61 11.72
C LYS A 144 19.57 -10.52 12.88
N TYR A 145 18.27 -10.58 13.17
CA TYR A 145 17.75 -11.17 14.42
C TYR A 145 16.77 -12.32 14.23
N ARG A 146 16.24 -12.52 13.03
CA ARG A 146 15.29 -13.61 12.68
C ARG A 146 14.06 -13.74 13.59
N PRO A 147 13.39 -12.66 14.01
CA PRO A 147 12.22 -12.76 14.88
C PRO A 147 11.04 -13.42 14.13
N SER A 148 10.47 -14.48 14.70
CA SER A 148 9.38 -15.24 14.08
C SER A 148 8.12 -14.39 13.80
N SER A 149 7.87 -13.34 14.61
CA SER A 149 6.73 -12.45 14.45
C SER A 149 6.79 -11.62 13.16
N LEU A 150 7.97 -11.34 12.60
CA LEU A 150 8.14 -10.62 11.33
C LEU A 150 8.21 -11.52 10.09
N GLN A 151 8.20 -12.87 10.24
CA GLN A 151 8.31 -13.79 9.11
C GLN A 151 7.26 -13.53 8.03
N LYS A 152 6.00 -13.30 8.43
CA LYS A 152 4.91 -13.00 7.47
C LYS A 152 5.07 -11.62 6.83
N ALA A 153 5.59 -10.64 7.55
CA ALA A 153 5.85 -9.31 6.99
C ALA A 153 6.93 -9.38 5.90
N VAL A 154 7.98 -10.17 6.09
CA VAL A 154 9.03 -10.39 5.07
C VAL A 154 8.48 -11.13 3.84
N THR A 155 7.67 -12.20 4.04
CA THR A 155 7.22 -13.04 2.92
C THR A 155 6.03 -12.48 2.14
N LEU A 156 5.15 -11.72 2.79
CA LEU A 156 3.88 -11.23 2.21
C LEU A 156 3.78 -9.70 2.17
N GLY A 157 4.73 -8.98 2.76
CA GLY A 157 4.68 -7.53 2.87
C GLY A 157 4.58 -6.81 1.52
N ASP A 158 5.34 -7.23 0.53
CA ASP A 158 5.28 -6.65 -0.82
C ASP A 158 3.92 -6.86 -1.48
N ASN A 159 3.30 -8.03 -1.31
CA ASN A 159 1.95 -8.28 -1.82
C ASN A 159 0.93 -7.35 -1.14
N SER A 160 1.03 -7.19 0.18
CA SER A 160 0.19 -6.26 0.94
C SER A 160 0.38 -4.82 0.48
N ARG A 161 1.63 -4.39 0.25
CA ARG A 161 1.96 -3.06 -0.27
C ARG A 161 1.37 -2.83 -1.67
N HIS A 162 1.49 -3.80 -2.57
CA HIS A 162 0.91 -3.70 -3.91
C HIS A 162 -0.61 -3.61 -3.85
N LEU A 163 -1.26 -4.41 -3.03
CA LEU A 163 -2.70 -4.36 -2.83
C LEU A 163 -3.14 -3.01 -2.25
N ARG A 164 -2.47 -2.54 -1.19
CA ARG A 164 -2.74 -1.22 -0.59
C ARG A 164 -2.62 -0.09 -1.62
N ASN A 165 -1.57 -0.11 -2.43
CA ASN A 165 -1.37 0.91 -3.46
C ASN A 165 -2.42 0.82 -4.56
N ALA A 166 -2.78 -0.38 -5.01
CA ALA A 166 -3.86 -0.57 -5.98
C ALA A 166 -5.19 0.01 -5.47
N CYS A 167 -5.53 -0.24 -4.20
CA CYS A 167 -6.73 0.31 -3.57
C CYS A 167 -6.65 1.85 -3.44
N ALA A 168 -5.55 2.39 -2.94
CA ALA A 168 -5.36 3.83 -2.75
C ALA A 168 -5.40 4.62 -4.07
N HIS A 169 -4.92 4.03 -5.16
CA HIS A 169 -4.98 4.63 -6.50
C HIS A 169 -6.28 4.33 -7.26
N ASN A 170 -7.26 3.73 -6.58
CA ASN A 170 -8.54 3.37 -7.20
C ASN A 170 -8.38 2.46 -8.43
N ASN A 171 -7.43 1.55 -8.45
CA ASN A 171 -7.30 0.57 -9.52
C ASN A 171 -8.47 -0.41 -9.49
N VAL A 172 -8.87 -0.90 -10.66
CA VAL A 172 -9.93 -1.90 -10.79
C VAL A 172 -9.37 -3.26 -10.36
N LEU A 173 -9.95 -3.86 -9.34
CA LEU A 173 -9.51 -5.16 -8.80
C LEU A 173 -10.25 -6.34 -9.44
N MET A 174 -11.56 -6.21 -9.66
CA MET A 174 -12.42 -7.28 -10.16
C MET A 174 -12.42 -7.35 -11.69
N VAL A 175 -11.28 -7.66 -12.28
CA VAL A 175 -11.12 -7.87 -13.73
C VAL A 175 -10.68 -9.30 -14.01
N ASN A 176 -11.31 -9.94 -14.98
CA ASN A 176 -11.07 -11.36 -15.36
C ASN A 176 -11.36 -12.37 -14.24
N VAL A 177 -12.28 -12.06 -13.32
CA VAL A 177 -12.60 -12.92 -12.17
C VAL A 177 -13.20 -14.27 -12.58
N PHE A 178 -13.85 -14.31 -13.76
CA PHE A 178 -14.53 -15.50 -14.28
C PHE A 178 -13.87 -16.07 -15.56
N ARG A 179 -12.59 -15.78 -15.78
CA ARG A 179 -11.85 -16.47 -16.83
C ARG A 179 -11.42 -17.83 -16.29
N ASP A 180 -11.93 -18.87 -16.91
CA ASP A 180 -11.28 -20.17 -16.92
C ASP A 180 -10.00 -20.00 -17.76
N ASP A 181 -8.84 -20.14 -17.15
CA ASP A 181 -7.54 -20.17 -17.83
C ASP A 181 -7.42 -21.43 -18.68
#